data_df961578d62fee3109a244cc105bf60a
#
_entry.id   df961578d62fee3109a244cc105bf60a
#
_cell.length_a   1.000
_cell.length_b   1.000
_cell.length_c   1.000
_cell.angle_alpha   90.00
_cell.angle_beta   90.00
_cell.angle_gamma   90.00
#
_symmetry.space_group_name_H-M   'P 1'
#
loop_
_entity.id
_entity.type
_entity.pdbx_description
1 polymer ?
#
loop_
_entity_poly.entity_id
_entity_poly.type
_entity_poly.pdbx_seq_one_letter_code
_entity_poly.pdbx_strand_id
1 'polypeptide(L)'
;MPRMLRMPGKDVLPPGPKRDLVAELYVHYRLAARPPLPKIAALTGTESNPHKVSRETIRRLLTGITTSQWAVVDALLLALCQLQDRDPDGRRWPEPDDNRWDENDPTTCREHLRRLWNDDIDGLEPDEAPATPPAAPAPVPPARQASGGWGGTPSPPADNPWTAGAASQSTPQTGGYSDEPPF
;
A
#
# COMPACT_ATOMS: atom_id res chain seq x y z
N MET A 1 -11.86 25.56 9.27
CA MET A 1 -10.45 25.58 8.85
C MET A 1 -10.04 24.16 8.50
N PRO A 2 -9.54 23.86 7.29
CA PRO A 2 -9.02 22.52 6.98
C PRO A 2 -7.83 22.23 7.88
N ARG A 3 -7.84 21.05 8.53
CA ARG A 3 -6.75 20.62 9.39
C ARG A 3 -5.51 20.38 8.52
N MET A 4 -4.48 21.19 8.69
CA MET A 4 -3.20 20.97 8.00
C MET A 4 -2.59 19.63 8.44
N LEU A 5 -2.20 18.83 7.47
CA LEU A 5 -1.50 17.59 7.72
C LEU A 5 -0.11 17.91 8.29
N ARG A 6 0.25 17.21 9.37
CA ARG A 6 1.58 17.32 9.99
C ARG A 6 2.30 15.98 9.91
N MET A 7 3.61 16.03 9.81
CA MET A 7 4.42 14.82 9.88
C MET A 7 4.21 14.14 11.23
N PRO A 8 4.03 12.80 11.26
CA PRO A 8 3.89 12.06 12.51
C PRO A 8 5.10 12.22 13.43
N GLY A 9 4.83 12.28 14.73
CA GLY A 9 5.87 12.26 15.74
C GLY A 9 6.69 10.96 15.72
N LYS A 10 7.84 10.98 16.40
CA LYS A 10 8.72 9.79 16.47
C LYS A 10 8.06 8.62 17.22
N ASP A 11 7.08 8.92 18.07
CA ASP A 11 6.30 7.91 18.80
C ASP A 11 5.33 7.13 17.90
N VAL A 12 4.83 7.78 16.83
CA VAL A 12 3.89 7.19 15.88
C VAL A 12 4.63 6.57 14.68
N LEU A 13 5.69 7.22 14.24
CA LEU A 13 6.55 6.77 13.15
C LEU A 13 8.00 6.84 13.63
N PRO A 14 8.56 5.71 14.13
CA PRO A 14 9.90 5.66 14.67
C PRO A 14 10.96 5.95 13.58
N PRO A 15 12.19 6.31 13.97
CA PRO A 15 13.30 6.44 13.04
C PRO A 15 13.52 5.15 12.23
N GLY A 16 13.77 5.29 10.95
CA GLY A 16 13.98 4.18 10.03
C GLY A 16 13.58 4.53 8.59
N PRO A 17 13.75 3.60 7.64
CA PRO A 17 13.56 3.84 6.20
C PRO A 17 12.18 4.43 5.88
N LYS A 18 11.13 3.91 6.50
CA LYS A 18 9.76 4.42 6.32
C LYS A 18 9.60 5.87 6.73
N ARG A 19 10.24 6.26 7.85
CA ARG A 19 10.23 7.65 8.29
C ARG A 19 10.98 8.54 7.33
N ASP A 20 12.10 8.08 6.80
CA ASP A 20 12.93 8.84 5.86
C ASP A 20 12.17 9.07 4.54
N LEU A 21 11.48 8.06 4.02
CA LEU A 21 10.58 8.18 2.87
C LEU A 21 9.46 9.21 3.11
N VAL A 22 8.79 9.12 4.27
CA VAL A 22 7.70 10.05 4.62
C VAL A 22 8.26 11.45 4.82
N ALA A 23 9.43 11.62 5.41
CA ALA A 23 10.07 12.91 5.60
C ALA A 23 10.37 13.60 4.27
N GLU A 24 10.91 12.87 3.29
CA GLU A 24 11.16 13.40 1.95
C GLU A 24 9.87 13.82 1.24
N LEU A 25 8.82 13.01 1.31
CA LEU A 25 7.50 13.39 0.79
C LEU A 25 6.95 14.66 1.46
N TYR A 26 7.23 14.86 2.75
CA TYR A 26 6.87 16.10 3.44
C TYR A 26 7.70 17.30 3.01
N VAL A 27 8.95 17.12 2.60
CA VAL A 27 9.75 18.18 1.96
C VAL A 27 8.99 18.68 0.73
N HIS A 28 8.65 17.80 -0.20
CA HIS A 28 7.89 18.17 -1.40
C HIS A 28 6.52 18.76 -1.08
N TYR A 29 5.80 18.25 -0.09
CA TYR A 29 4.52 18.76 0.34
C TYR A 29 4.63 20.20 0.91
N ARG A 30 5.70 20.50 1.65
CA ARG A 30 5.98 21.85 2.17
C ARG A 30 6.35 22.81 1.06
N LEU A 31 7.23 22.40 0.15
CA LEU A 31 7.65 23.18 -1.01
C LEU A 31 6.47 23.53 -1.92
N ALA A 32 5.48 22.63 -2.03
CA ALA A 32 4.21 22.90 -2.72
C ALA A 32 3.24 23.81 -1.92
N ALA A 33 3.71 24.46 -0.83
CA ALA A 33 2.90 25.29 0.06
C ALA A 33 1.73 24.55 0.73
N ARG A 34 1.91 23.25 1.05
CA ARG A 34 0.94 22.40 1.75
C ARG A 34 -0.45 22.42 1.14
N PRO A 35 -0.59 22.02 -0.13
CA PRO A 35 -1.87 22.07 -0.82
C PRO A 35 -2.90 21.14 -0.16
N PRO A 36 -4.20 21.44 -0.26
CA PRO A 36 -5.23 20.55 0.22
C PRO A 36 -5.20 19.23 -0.54
N LEU A 37 -5.40 18.11 0.15
CA LEU A 37 -5.31 16.76 -0.44
C LEU A 37 -6.22 16.56 -1.67
N PRO A 38 -7.44 17.13 -1.74
CA PRO A 38 -8.26 17.06 -2.96
C PRO A 38 -7.59 17.68 -4.18
N LYS A 39 -6.81 18.78 -3.99
CA LYS A 39 -6.06 19.42 -5.09
C LYS A 39 -4.95 18.51 -5.61
N ILE A 40 -4.23 17.84 -4.71
CA ILE A 40 -3.20 16.86 -5.10
C ILE A 40 -3.87 15.69 -5.84
N ALA A 41 -4.95 15.13 -5.29
CA ALA A 41 -5.66 14.01 -5.91
C ALA A 41 -6.21 14.33 -7.30
N ALA A 42 -6.61 15.60 -7.55
CA ALA A 42 -7.08 16.04 -8.86
C ALA A 42 -5.98 16.04 -9.93
N LEU A 43 -4.71 16.19 -9.53
CA LEU A 43 -3.55 16.15 -10.42
C LEU A 43 -3.04 14.73 -10.72
N THR A 44 -3.64 13.71 -10.11
CA THR A 44 -3.38 12.30 -10.41
C THR A 44 -4.47 11.74 -11.34
N GLY A 45 -4.13 10.77 -12.18
CA GLY A 45 -5.04 10.22 -13.20
C GLY A 45 -5.26 11.18 -14.38
N THR A 46 -4.28 12.03 -14.68
CA THR A 46 -4.22 12.92 -15.84
C THR A 46 -3.30 12.33 -16.91
N GLU A 47 -3.25 12.92 -18.10
CA GLU A 47 -2.36 12.48 -19.18
C GLU A 47 -0.88 12.52 -18.74
N SER A 48 -0.48 13.58 -18.03
CA SER A 48 0.89 13.74 -17.51
C SER A 48 1.18 12.91 -16.24
N ASN A 49 0.14 12.43 -15.55
CA ASN A 49 0.24 11.63 -14.34
C ASN A 49 -0.85 10.55 -14.34
N PRO A 50 -0.67 9.46 -15.11
CA PRO A 50 -1.75 8.52 -15.44
C PRO A 50 -2.24 7.70 -14.23
N HIS A 51 -1.43 7.58 -13.17
CA HIS A 51 -1.80 6.79 -12.01
C HIS A 51 -2.74 7.56 -11.08
N LYS A 52 -4.01 7.13 -11.01
CA LYS A 52 -5.02 7.76 -10.15
C LYS A 52 -4.80 7.40 -8.69
N VAL A 53 -4.68 8.42 -7.84
CA VAL A 53 -4.50 8.23 -6.38
C VAL A 53 -5.64 8.90 -5.62
N SER A 54 -6.25 8.18 -4.68
CA SER A 54 -7.31 8.72 -3.86
C SER A 54 -6.77 9.67 -2.78
N ARG A 55 -7.59 10.63 -2.34
CA ARG A 55 -7.28 11.52 -1.22
C ARG A 55 -6.88 10.74 0.05
N GLU A 56 -7.55 9.64 0.32
CA GLU A 56 -7.27 8.82 1.50
C GLU A 56 -5.94 8.08 1.38
N THR A 57 -5.60 7.58 0.19
CA THR A 57 -4.30 6.97 -0.09
C THR A 57 -3.17 7.97 0.12
N ILE A 58 -3.32 9.20 -0.40
CA ILE A 58 -2.36 10.28 -0.18
C ILE A 58 -2.19 10.57 1.32
N ARG A 59 -3.30 10.65 2.06
CA ARG A 59 -3.27 10.87 3.49
C ARG A 59 -2.50 9.76 4.22
N ARG A 60 -2.80 8.49 3.92
CA ARG A 60 -2.16 7.33 4.54
C ARG A 60 -0.66 7.28 4.24
N LEU A 61 -0.28 7.58 3.01
CA LEU A 61 1.12 7.63 2.61
C LEU A 61 1.87 8.74 3.37
N LEU A 62 1.35 9.96 3.39
CA LEU A 62 1.95 11.08 4.14
C LEU A 62 1.94 10.87 5.66
N THR A 63 1.07 10.04 6.21
CA THR A 63 1.08 9.68 7.64
C THR A 63 1.88 8.42 7.97
N GLY A 64 2.50 7.78 6.97
CA GLY A 64 3.29 6.57 7.16
C GLY A 64 2.48 5.34 7.59
N ILE A 65 1.13 5.38 7.42
CA ILE A 65 0.25 4.27 7.83
C ILE A 65 0.43 3.06 6.90
N THR A 66 0.69 3.31 5.61
CA THR A 66 0.84 2.24 4.62
C THR A 66 2.10 2.46 3.79
N THR A 67 2.78 1.37 3.47
CA THR A 67 3.74 1.33 2.37
C THR A 67 2.95 1.10 1.09
N SER A 68 3.14 1.96 0.12
CA SER A 68 2.42 1.90 -1.17
C SER A 68 3.33 1.39 -2.28
N GLN A 69 2.74 0.90 -3.37
CA GLN A 69 3.48 0.60 -4.59
C GLN A 69 4.18 1.87 -5.10
N TRP A 70 5.32 1.67 -5.78
CA TRP A 70 6.09 2.79 -6.34
C TRP A 70 5.24 3.73 -7.20
N ALA A 71 4.36 3.18 -8.04
CA ALA A 71 3.51 3.97 -8.90
C ALA A 71 2.63 4.99 -8.14
N VAL A 72 2.23 4.69 -6.91
CA VAL A 72 1.47 5.60 -6.05
C VAL A 72 2.37 6.71 -5.49
N VAL A 73 3.59 6.35 -5.07
CA VAL A 73 4.59 7.29 -4.55
C VAL A 73 5.04 8.25 -5.66
N ASP A 74 5.33 7.72 -6.84
CA ASP A 74 5.71 8.51 -8.02
C ASP A 74 4.58 9.45 -8.47
N ALA A 75 3.34 8.96 -8.51
CA ALA A 75 2.19 9.80 -8.84
C ALA A 75 2.00 10.97 -7.85
N LEU A 76 2.27 10.74 -6.57
CA LEU A 76 2.25 11.80 -5.56
C LEU A 76 3.38 12.80 -5.79
N LEU A 77 4.61 12.34 -6.06
CA LEU A 77 5.75 13.19 -6.39
C LEU A 77 5.43 14.08 -7.61
N LEU A 78 4.96 13.47 -8.72
CA LEU A 78 4.56 14.18 -9.94
C LEU A 78 3.54 15.28 -9.64
N ALA A 79 2.49 14.98 -8.88
CA ALA A 79 1.47 15.95 -8.52
C ALA A 79 2.03 17.10 -7.67
N LEU A 80 2.96 16.81 -6.75
CA LEU A 80 3.60 17.83 -5.92
C LEU A 80 4.58 18.68 -6.73
N CYS A 81 5.36 18.08 -7.62
CA CYS A 81 6.27 18.80 -8.53
C CYS A 81 5.50 19.71 -9.48
N GLN A 82 4.38 19.24 -10.04
CA GLN A 82 3.51 20.07 -10.88
C GLN A 82 2.97 21.31 -10.14
N LEU A 83 2.64 21.17 -8.85
CA LEU A 83 2.20 22.32 -8.03
C LEU A 83 3.30 23.34 -7.73
N GLN A 84 4.55 22.93 -7.89
CA GLN A 84 5.74 23.76 -7.67
C GLN A 84 6.33 24.31 -8.97
N ASP A 85 5.75 23.91 -10.12
CA ASP A 85 6.32 24.16 -11.45
C ASP A 85 7.77 23.63 -11.55
N ARG A 86 7.98 22.39 -11.09
CA ARG A 86 9.29 21.72 -11.05
C ARG A 86 9.28 20.41 -11.80
N ASP A 87 10.43 20.07 -12.36
CA ASP A 87 10.68 18.77 -12.96
C ASP A 87 10.99 17.73 -11.87
N PRO A 88 10.26 16.61 -11.78
CA PRO A 88 10.58 15.51 -10.86
C PRO A 88 11.94 14.85 -11.16
N ASP A 89 12.38 14.89 -12.41
CA ASP A 89 13.69 14.42 -12.87
C ASP A 89 14.77 15.52 -12.78
N GLY A 90 14.39 16.71 -12.31
CA GLY A 90 15.29 17.76 -11.95
C GLY A 90 16.09 17.42 -10.69
N ARG A 91 17.24 18.12 -10.54
CA ARG A 91 18.12 17.95 -9.38
C ARG A 91 17.36 18.16 -8.06
N ARG A 92 17.63 17.31 -7.08
CA ARG A 92 17.08 17.46 -5.72
C ARG A 92 17.52 18.81 -5.14
N TRP A 93 16.59 19.52 -4.53
CA TRP A 93 16.88 20.77 -3.84
C TRP A 93 17.09 20.50 -2.35
N PRO A 94 18.15 21.06 -1.75
CA PRO A 94 18.34 20.96 -0.31
C PRO A 94 17.24 21.71 0.42
N GLU A 95 16.77 21.19 1.53
CA GLU A 95 16.13 22.02 2.53
C GLU A 95 17.21 22.89 3.22
N PRO A 96 16.84 24.09 3.71
CA PRO A 96 17.79 24.96 4.40
C PRO A 96 18.49 24.30 5.60
N ASP A 97 17.84 23.26 6.18
CA ASP A 97 18.34 22.53 7.34
C ASP A 97 18.91 21.13 6.99
N ASP A 98 19.03 20.80 5.70
CA ASP A 98 19.54 19.50 5.27
C ASP A 98 21.06 19.46 5.25
N ASN A 99 21.66 19.10 6.37
CA ASN A 99 23.11 18.93 6.52
C ASN A 99 23.69 17.74 5.72
N ARG A 100 22.84 16.94 5.04
CA ARG A 100 23.23 15.79 4.22
C ARG A 100 23.34 16.14 2.73
N TRP A 101 23.11 17.39 2.39
CA TRP A 101 23.12 17.81 1.01
C TRP A 101 24.56 17.99 0.49
N ASP A 102 24.88 17.23 -0.55
CA ASP A 102 26.10 17.42 -1.31
C ASP A 102 25.78 18.22 -2.58
N GLU A 103 26.42 19.38 -2.72
CA GLU A 103 26.27 20.24 -3.89
C GLU A 103 26.62 19.53 -5.20
N ASN A 104 27.44 18.49 -5.13
CA ASN A 104 27.84 17.67 -6.28
C ASN A 104 27.02 16.42 -6.50
N ASP A 105 26.01 16.14 -5.65
CA ASP A 105 25.13 14.97 -5.83
C ASP A 105 24.23 15.18 -7.07
N PRO A 106 24.39 14.39 -8.14
CA PRO A 106 23.58 14.51 -9.34
C PRO A 106 22.19 13.88 -9.18
N THR A 107 21.88 13.30 -8.00
CA THR A 107 20.65 12.55 -7.77
C THR A 107 19.43 13.42 -8.00
N THR A 108 18.51 12.94 -8.83
CA THR A 108 17.23 13.59 -9.07
C THR A 108 16.28 13.40 -7.89
N CYS A 109 15.20 14.23 -7.79
CA CYS A 109 14.16 14.06 -6.79
C CYS A 109 13.53 12.67 -6.87
N ARG A 110 13.27 12.18 -8.09
CA ARG A 110 12.67 10.88 -8.34
C ARG A 110 13.59 9.72 -7.94
N GLU A 111 14.88 9.79 -8.29
CA GLU A 111 15.86 8.76 -7.93
C GLU A 111 16.06 8.68 -6.43
N HIS A 112 16.19 9.83 -5.76
CA HIS A 112 16.32 9.87 -4.31
C HIS A 112 15.11 9.24 -3.62
N LEU A 113 13.90 9.64 -4.01
CA LEU A 113 12.67 9.10 -3.45
C LEU A 113 12.51 7.60 -3.76
N ARG A 114 12.96 7.15 -4.96
CA ARG A 114 12.96 5.74 -5.33
C ARG A 114 13.88 4.91 -4.45
N ARG A 115 15.05 5.45 -4.12
CA ARG A 115 15.99 4.81 -3.19
C ARG A 115 15.36 4.64 -1.81
N LEU A 116 14.81 5.72 -1.24
CA LEU A 116 14.14 5.65 0.06
C LEU A 116 12.94 4.68 0.07
N TRP A 117 12.22 4.57 -1.05
CA TRP A 117 11.14 3.61 -1.17
C TRP A 117 11.64 2.16 -1.23
N ASN A 118 12.74 1.89 -1.93
CA ASN A 118 13.38 0.57 -1.91
C ASN A 118 13.83 0.21 -0.50
N ASP A 119 14.49 1.14 0.21
CA ASP A 119 14.94 0.93 1.58
C ASP A 119 13.77 0.61 2.53
N ASP A 120 12.59 1.27 2.34
CA ASP A 120 11.37 0.97 3.11
C ASP A 120 10.82 -0.42 2.80
N ILE A 121 10.85 -0.86 1.54
CA ILE A 121 10.40 -2.20 1.15
C ILE A 121 11.35 -3.28 1.66
N ASP A 122 12.66 -3.07 1.49
CA ASP A 122 13.68 -4.03 1.94
C ASP A 122 13.70 -4.14 3.48
N GLY A 123 13.43 -3.03 4.18
CA GLY A 123 13.27 -3.01 5.64
C GLY A 123 12.00 -3.70 6.16
N LEU A 124 11.07 -4.03 5.26
CA LEU A 124 9.87 -4.84 5.56
C LEU A 124 10.09 -6.33 5.33
N GLU A 125 11.31 -6.78 4.99
CA GLU A 125 11.61 -8.20 4.98
C GLU A 125 11.12 -8.81 6.28
N PRO A 126 10.31 -9.88 6.23
CA PRO A 126 9.76 -10.47 7.43
C PRO A 126 10.92 -10.92 8.30
N ASP A 127 11.06 -10.21 9.45
CA ASP A 127 11.91 -10.64 10.52
C ASP A 127 11.77 -12.16 10.63
N GLU A 128 12.83 -12.84 10.24
CA GLU A 128 13.13 -14.25 10.30
C GLU A 128 11.94 -15.12 10.77
N ALA A 129 11.30 -15.81 9.81
CA ALA A 129 10.25 -16.77 10.14
C ALA A 129 10.68 -17.53 11.41
N PRO A 130 9.87 -17.56 12.48
CA PRO A 130 10.28 -18.16 13.74
C PRO A 130 10.82 -19.56 13.42
N ALA A 131 12.08 -19.77 13.77
CA ALA A 131 12.80 -21.00 13.49
C ALA A 131 11.84 -22.16 13.71
N THR A 132 11.54 -22.91 12.67
CA THR A 132 10.67 -24.07 12.72
C THR A 132 11.07 -24.86 13.97
N PRO A 133 10.17 -25.02 14.96
CA PRO A 133 10.53 -25.78 16.14
C PRO A 133 11.08 -27.11 15.69
N PRO A 134 12.20 -27.61 16.27
CA PRO A 134 12.83 -28.84 15.84
C PRO A 134 11.74 -29.90 15.77
N ALA A 135 11.63 -30.55 14.60
CA ALA A 135 10.61 -31.53 14.31
C ALA A 135 10.53 -32.50 15.50
N ALA A 136 9.38 -32.55 16.14
CA ALA A 136 9.11 -33.49 17.20
C ALA A 136 9.49 -34.90 16.67
N PRO A 137 10.21 -35.74 17.44
CA PRO A 137 10.59 -37.04 17.00
C PRO A 137 9.34 -37.80 16.56
N ALA A 138 9.42 -38.36 15.34
CA ALA A 138 8.31 -39.11 14.74
C ALA A 138 7.76 -40.12 15.75
N PRO A 139 6.42 -40.20 15.95
CA PRO A 139 5.85 -41.20 16.82
C PRO A 139 6.24 -42.58 16.31
N VAL A 140 6.88 -43.34 17.18
CA VAL A 140 7.25 -44.75 16.93
C VAL A 140 5.95 -45.49 16.60
N PRO A 141 5.85 -46.19 15.45
CA PRO A 141 4.64 -46.91 15.11
C PRO A 141 4.38 -48.00 16.18
N PRO A 142 3.16 -48.09 16.71
CA PRO A 142 2.83 -49.16 17.67
C PRO A 142 2.97 -50.52 16.97
N ALA A 143 3.66 -51.44 17.65
CA ALA A 143 3.80 -52.80 17.22
C ALA A 143 2.43 -53.40 16.87
N ARG A 144 2.33 -54.00 15.69
CA ARG A 144 1.13 -54.74 15.23
C ARG A 144 0.82 -55.84 16.24
N GLN A 145 -0.19 -55.65 17.03
CA GLN A 145 -0.92 -56.77 17.64
C GLN A 145 -1.89 -57.33 16.63
N ALA A 146 -1.60 -58.51 16.15
CA ALA A 146 -2.52 -59.29 15.37
C ALA A 146 -3.52 -59.93 16.35
N SER A 147 -4.78 -59.56 16.22
CA SER A 147 -5.91 -60.40 16.63
C SER A 147 -7.17 -59.87 15.95
N GLY A 148 -7.71 -60.55 15.16
CA GLY A 148 -8.82 -61.28 14.79
C GLY A 148 -10.18 -60.69 15.14
N GLY A 149 -11.07 -60.66 14.14
CA GLY A 149 -12.49 -60.84 14.46
C GLY A 149 -13.48 -59.80 14.00
N TRP A 150 -14.21 -60.16 12.95
CA TRP A 150 -15.64 -59.94 12.75
C TRP A 150 -16.21 -58.56 12.49
N GLY A 151 -16.67 -58.38 11.26
CA GLY A 151 -18.01 -57.95 10.84
C GLY A 151 -18.59 -56.68 11.45
N GLY A 152 -18.52 -55.58 10.71
CA GLY A 152 -19.32 -54.39 10.96
C GLY A 152 -19.52 -53.60 9.65
N THR A 153 -20.76 -53.60 9.15
CA THR A 153 -21.21 -52.87 7.99
C THR A 153 -20.90 -51.35 8.10
N PRO A 154 -20.44 -50.69 7.03
CA PRO A 154 -20.24 -49.25 7.04
C PRO A 154 -21.59 -48.52 7.03
N SER A 155 -21.82 -47.68 8.03
CA SER A 155 -22.89 -46.70 8.03
C SER A 155 -22.57 -45.55 7.05
N PRO A 156 -23.57 -45.04 6.33
CA PRO A 156 -23.37 -43.89 5.43
C PRO A 156 -23.08 -42.60 6.21
N PRO A 157 -22.30 -41.70 5.65
CA PRO A 157 -21.98 -40.41 6.30
C PRO A 157 -23.22 -39.52 6.35
N ALA A 158 -23.42 -38.93 7.52
CA ALA A 158 -24.48 -37.97 7.80
C ALA A 158 -24.31 -36.70 6.93
N ASP A 159 -25.47 -36.21 6.54
CA ASP A 159 -25.73 -35.04 5.75
C ASP A 159 -24.87 -33.80 6.15
N ASN A 160 -24.25 -33.22 5.15
CA ASN A 160 -23.57 -31.95 5.26
C ASN A 160 -24.59 -30.82 5.01
N PRO A 161 -24.95 -29.98 6.01
CA PRO A 161 -26.02 -28.99 5.87
C PRO A 161 -25.64 -27.73 5.07
N TRP A 162 -24.51 -27.70 4.41
CA TRP A 162 -24.02 -26.52 3.72
C TRP A 162 -24.14 -26.51 2.19
N THR A 163 -24.84 -27.47 1.59
CA THR A 163 -25.05 -27.55 0.13
C THR A 163 -26.42 -27.16 -0.39
N ALA A 164 -27.27 -26.54 0.42
CA ALA A 164 -28.57 -26.02 -0.02
C ALA A 164 -28.60 -24.50 0.01
N GLY A 165 -28.33 -23.84 -1.12
CA GLY A 165 -28.53 -22.41 -1.19
C GLY A 165 -27.81 -21.67 -2.34
N ALA A 166 -27.97 -22.14 -3.56
CA ALA A 166 -27.57 -21.31 -4.73
C ALA A 166 -28.52 -21.55 -5.90
N ALA A 167 -29.66 -20.90 -5.87
CA ALA A 167 -30.48 -20.63 -7.06
C ALA A 167 -31.39 -19.44 -6.75
N SER A 168 -30.94 -18.23 -7.05
CA SER A 168 -31.87 -17.12 -7.29
C SER A 168 -31.36 -16.34 -8.47
N GLN A 169 -31.99 -16.57 -9.58
CA GLN A 169 -31.91 -15.83 -10.81
C GLN A 169 -32.42 -14.41 -10.55
N SER A 170 -31.61 -13.41 -10.92
CA SER A 170 -32.06 -12.03 -11.03
C SER A 170 -32.00 -11.61 -12.50
N THR A 171 -33.18 -11.42 -13.06
CA THR A 171 -33.47 -10.87 -14.38
C THR A 171 -32.90 -9.45 -14.54
N PRO A 172 -32.36 -9.07 -15.70
CA PRO A 172 -31.99 -7.70 -16.00
C PRO A 172 -33.24 -6.87 -16.32
N GLN A 173 -33.46 -5.85 -15.51
CA GLN A 173 -34.50 -4.84 -15.76
C GLN A 173 -33.94 -3.81 -16.75
N THR A 174 -34.42 -3.88 -17.98
CA THR A 174 -34.25 -2.89 -19.04
C THR A 174 -35.09 -1.65 -18.70
N GLY A 175 -34.45 -0.62 -18.17
CA GLY A 175 -35.03 0.71 -17.98
C GLY A 175 -34.51 1.66 -19.03
N GLY A 176 -35.30 1.89 -20.09
CA GLY A 176 -35.05 2.93 -21.07
C GLY A 176 -35.23 4.32 -20.44
N TYR A 177 -34.21 5.16 -20.56
CA TYR A 177 -34.35 6.59 -20.37
C TYR A 177 -34.23 7.28 -21.73
N SER A 178 -35.33 7.86 -22.15
CA SER A 178 -35.39 8.82 -23.26
C SER A 178 -34.78 10.13 -22.79
N ASP A 179 -33.72 10.54 -23.45
CA ASP A 179 -33.10 11.84 -23.27
C ASP A 179 -33.52 12.72 -24.43
N GLU A 180 -34.39 13.67 -24.15
CA GLU A 180 -34.81 14.74 -25.07
C GLU A 180 -34.34 16.06 -24.42
N PRO A 181 -33.43 16.82 -25.07
CA PRO A 181 -32.95 18.08 -24.53
C PRO A 181 -33.95 19.20 -24.84
N PRO A 182 -34.28 20.08 -23.89
CA PRO A 182 -34.95 21.34 -24.19
C PRO A 182 -33.93 22.42 -24.58
N PHE A 183 -34.13 23.02 -25.72
CA PHE A 183 -33.68 24.28 -26.32
C PHE A 183 -32.56 25.11 -25.64
#